data_306c0f908b85705b81b056192f190afd
#
_entry.id   306c0f908b85705b81b056192f190afd
#
_cell.length_a   1.000
_cell.length_b   1.000
_cell.length_c   1.000
_cell.angle_alpha   90.00
_cell.angle_beta   90.00
_cell.angle_gamma   90.00
#
_symmetry.space_group_name_H-M   'P 1'
#
loop_
_entity.id
_entity.type
_entity.pdbx_description
1 polymer ?
#
loop_
_entity_poly.entity_id
_entity_poly.type
_entity_poly.pdbx_seq_one_letter_code
_entity_poly.pdbx_strand_id
1 'polypeptide(L)'
;MSLDGGFLQWGSPNRVNCRALLSGSPVRCIIVAPAYRLNIFGFIASRELFEACLDSAVNLGFWDQRMALQWTYENISYFGGNSSNITIGGYSAGSHSVFYQLAYDLGVSDHKSIVKRALMLSNGPGIQPKSLDEAQVQFEQLLHAVNIPVDLSAKKKLDRLRRLRAETLVNATNGIQLHQFRAVTDGIFIRHGLLNELSDGSFAQHMKRRGIKLIIGECSNEHYVYGTWRPPQSGYSNMLARLQADYSYNACRVLMSQYFPDSKLPTKYKSWQAAFGHIYADVQVHALERGMVNSLVKTGAGALIHRYRIEWRAKCVDKDMPPSFGASHASDMAIWFFGNGKELEQNEKTIVVRSFLEPLSHFLKGEEMEWGTQDAMQLRTLKKDGTLSIEEDTRLEWAFKLWDALRKVDTTSTIFESAKL
;
A
#
# COMPACT_ATOMS: atom_id res chain seq x y z
N MET A 1 0.21 -4.10 -15.33
CA MET A 1 1.44 -4.29 -14.54
C MET A 1 1.06 -4.63 -13.11
N SER A 2 1.67 -5.64 -12.50
CA SER A 2 1.37 -6.10 -11.14
C SER A 2 2.54 -5.80 -10.20
N LEU A 3 2.28 -5.09 -9.10
CA LEU A 3 3.26 -4.71 -8.09
C LEU A 3 3.15 -5.62 -6.86
N ASP A 4 4.28 -6.19 -6.44
CA ASP A 4 4.33 -7.15 -5.34
C ASP A 4 4.16 -6.48 -3.97
N GLY A 5 3.60 -7.24 -3.00
CA GLY A 5 3.48 -6.84 -1.62
C GLY A 5 4.74 -7.09 -0.80
N GLY A 6 4.66 -6.90 0.52
CA GLY A 6 5.77 -7.20 1.45
C GLY A 6 6.29 -5.95 2.16
N PHE A 7 5.42 -5.01 2.52
CA PHE A 7 5.71 -3.80 3.30
C PHE A 7 6.77 -2.87 2.69
N LEU A 8 7.11 -3.03 1.39
CA LEU A 8 8.27 -2.43 0.73
C LEU A 8 9.63 -2.88 1.34
N GLN A 9 9.62 -3.90 2.17
CA GLN A 9 10.79 -4.39 2.90
C GLN A 9 11.34 -5.68 2.31
N TRP A 10 10.46 -6.53 1.80
CA TRP A 10 10.78 -7.85 1.26
C TRP A 10 9.76 -8.25 0.22
N GLY A 11 10.10 -9.19 -0.64
CA GLY A 11 9.22 -9.69 -1.69
C GLY A 11 9.98 -10.02 -2.96
N SER A 12 9.24 -10.56 -3.91
CA SER A 12 9.73 -10.87 -5.25
C SER A 12 8.54 -11.07 -6.18
N PRO A 13 8.58 -10.64 -7.43
CA PRO A 13 7.51 -10.89 -8.39
C PRO A 13 7.22 -12.39 -8.60
N ASN A 14 8.19 -13.28 -8.30
CA ASN A 14 8.04 -14.72 -8.42
C ASN A 14 7.11 -15.36 -7.35
N ARG A 15 6.67 -14.59 -6.35
CA ARG A 15 5.73 -15.08 -5.32
C ARG A 15 4.30 -15.21 -5.83
N VAL A 16 3.99 -14.54 -6.93
CA VAL A 16 2.67 -14.59 -7.56
C VAL A 16 2.70 -15.57 -8.72
N ASN A 17 1.92 -16.63 -8.61
CA ASN A 17 1.78 -17.63 -9.67
C ASN A 17 0.52 -17.36 -10.50
N CYS A 18 0.70 -16.76 -11.66
CA CYS A 18 -0.39 -16.39 -12.56
C CYS A 18 -0.80 -17.49 -13.55
N ARG A 19 -0.16 -18.66 -13.55
CA ARG A 19 -0.42 -19.70 -14.55
C ARG A 19 -1.89 -20.10 -14.59
N ALA A 20 -2.45 -20.50 -13.46
CA ALA A 20 -3.84 -20.91 -13.38
C ALA A 20 -4.81 -19.78 -13.71
N LEU A 21 -4.51 -18.54 -13.31
CA LEU A 21 -5.29 -17.36 -13.66
C LEU A 21 -5.39 -17.19 -15.18
N LEU A 22 -4.29 -17.27 -15.90
CA LEU A 22 -4.26 -17.01 -17.35
C LEU A 22 -4.77 -18.19 -18.20
N SER A 23 -4.63 -19.45 -17.70
CA SER A 23 -5.03 -20.64 -18.47
C SER A 23 -6.40 -21.19 -18.07
N GLY A 24 -6.84 -21.01 -16.82
CA GLY A 24 -8.01 -21.67 -16.25
C GLY A 24 -9.16 -20.73 -15.83
N SER A 25 -8.98 -19.41 -15.95
CA SER A 25 -10.02 -18.40 -15.62
C SER A 25 -10.45 -17.61 -16.87
N PRO A 26 -11.48 -16.76 -16.80
CA PRO A 26 -11.86 -15.87 -17.92
C PRO A 26 -10.87 -14.73 -18.19
N VAL A 27 -9.92 -14.48 -17.29
CA VAL A 27 -8.95 -13.39 -17.43
C VAL A 27 -7.99 -13.64 -18.59
N ARG A 28 -7.90 -12.70 -19.50
CA ARG A 28 -7.00 -12.72 -20.66
C ARG A 28 -6.23 -11.41 -20.70
N CYS A 29 -4.96 -11.45 -20.30
CA CYS A 29 -4.07 -10.28 -20.30
C CYS A 29 -2.60 -10.71 -20.30
N ILE A 30 -1.71 -9.77 -20.60
CA ILE A 30 -0.28 -9.91 -20.33
C ILE A 30 -0.03 -9.35 -18.92
N ILE A 31 0.61 -10.13 -18.06
CA ILE A 31 1.00 -9.70 -16.72
C ILE A 31 2.49 -9.37 -16.74
N VAL A 32 2.81 -8.11 -16.47
CA VAL A 32 4.18 -7.64 -16.26
C VAL A 32 4.37 -7.43 -14.76
N ALA A 33 5.28 -8.19 -14.15
CA ALA A 33 5.58 -8.15 -12.73
C ALA A 33 7.06 -7.74 -12.53
N PRO A 34 7.35 -6.45 -12.34
CA PRO A 34 8.71 -5.98 -12.20
C PRO A 34 9.28 -6.31 -10.82
N ALA A 35 10.56 -6.63 -10.77
CA ALA A 35 11.35 -6.50 -9.55
C ALA A 35 11.74 -5.04 -9.35
N TYR A 36 11.70 -4.56 -8.11
CA TYR A 36 12.11 -3.21 -7.75
C TYR A 36 12.88 -3.24 -6.43
N ARG A 37 13.69 -2.22 -6.19
CA ARG A 37 14.48 -2.13 -4.95
C ARG A 37 13.58 -1.97 -3.74
N LEU A 38 13.91 -2.69 -2.67
CA LEU A 38 13.17 -2.78 -1.43
C LEU A 38 14.03 -2.28 -0.26
N ASN A 39 13.37 -2.05 0.89
CA ASN A 39 14.03 -1.71 2.14
C ASN A 39 15.03 -0.54 1.94
N ILE A 40 16.17 -0.58 2.61
CA ILE A 40 17.24 0.42 2.50
C ILE A 40 17.68 0.67 1.05
N PHE A 41 17.67 -0.34 0.19
CA PHE A 41 18.16 -0.21 -1.20
C PHE A 41 17.20 0.61 -2.08
N GLY A 42 15.90 0.59 -1.77
CA GLY A 42 14.88 1.31 -2.50
C GLY A 42 14.40 2.58 -1.83
N PHE A 43 14.56 2.67 -0.50
CA PHE A 43 13.90 3.71 0.29
C PHE A 43 14.80 4.38 1.34
N ILE A 44 16.13 4.27 1.20
CA ILE A 44 17.02 5.13 1.98
C ILE A 44 16.77 6.58 1.57
N ALA A 45 16.60 7.45 2.56
CA ALA A 45 16.34 8.86 2.34
C ALA A 45 16.96 9.71 3.45
N SER A 46 17.31 10.93 3.13
CA SER A 46 17.67 11.98 4.06
C SER A 46 17.67 13.32 3.34
N ARG A 47 17.57 14.42 4.09
CA ARG A 47 17.70 15.77 3.51
C ARG A 47 19.03 15.94 2.78
N GLU A 48 20.13 15.55 3.43
CA GLU A 48 21.47 15.69 2.86
C GLU A 48 21.68 14.86 1.58
N LEU A 49 21.10 13.65 1.49
CA LEU A 49 21.16 12.86 0.27
C LEU A 49 20.33 13.49 -0.85
N PHE A 50 19.17 14.01 -0.51
CA PHE A 50 18.28 14.67 -1.47
C PHE A 50 18.91 15.95 -2.05
N GLU A 51 19.54 16.79 -1.20
CA GLU A 51 20.21 18.01 -1.62
C GLU A 51 21.49 17.74 -2.42
N ALA A 52 22.24 16.68 -2.09
CA ALA A 52 23.50 16.35 -2.78
C ALA A 52 23.31 15.67 -4.14
N CYS A 53 22.14 15.09 -4.40
CA CYS A 53 21.84 14.35 -5.61
C CYS A 53 20.61 14.98 -6.28
N LEU A 54 20.78 16.03 -7.05
CA LEU A 54 19.73 16.85 -7.67
C LEU A 54 18.70 16.10 -8.52
N ASP A 55 18.93 14.82 -8.84
CA ASP A 55 18.10 14.03 -9.75
C ASP A 55 17.49 12.77 -9.13
N SER A 56 16.90 12.82 -7.94
CA SER A 56 16.12 11.70 -7.39
C SER A 56 16.85 10.66 -6.52
N ALA A 57 17.62 11.10 -5.53
CA ALA A 57 18.29 10.17 -4.60
C ALA A 57 17.35 9.48 -3.59
N VAL A 58 16.05 9.72 -3.63
CA VAL A 58 15.08 9.16 -2.69
C VAL A 58 13.92 8.48 -3.43
N ASN A 59 13.14 7.65 -2.74
CA ASN A 59 12.03 6.87 -3.32
C ASN A 59 12.44 6.00 -4.53
N LEU A 60 13.68 5.51 -4.54
CA LEU A 60 14.25 4.78 -5.67
C LEU A 60 13.44 3.54 -6.06
N GLY A 61 12.82 2.85 -5.08
CA GLY A 61 11.94 1.72 -5.37
C GLY A 61 10.69 2.12 -6.15
N PHE A 62 10.15 3.32 -5.92
CA PHE A 62 9.03 3.84 -6.71
C PHE A 62 9.47 4.31 -8.10
N TRP A 63 10.67 4.85 -8.22
CA TRP A 63 11.24 5.17 -9.53
C TRP A 63 11.52 3.92 -10.37
N ASP A 64 11.99 2.83 -9.75
CA ASP A 64 12.14 1.53 -10.42
C ASP A 64 10.80 1.04 -10.99
N GLN A 65 9.73 1.14 -10.18
CA GLN A 65 8.36 0.80 -10.62
C GLN A 65 7.89 1.72 -11.77
N ARG A 66 8.18 3.03 -11.69
CA ARG A 66 7.83 3.98 -12.76
C ARG A 66 8.58 3.67 -14.05
N MET A 67 9.86 3.38 -13.98
CA MET A 67 10.66 2.96 -15.14
C MET A 67 10.12 1.66 -15.77
N ALA A 68 9.73 0.69 -14.94
CA ALA A 68 9.11 -0.54 -15.43
C ALA A 68 7.75 -0.27 -16.12
N LEU A 69 6.96 0.67 -15.61
CA LEU A 69 5.71 1.10 -16.23
C LEU A 69 5.96 1.79 -17.56
N GLN A 70 6.95 2.67 -17.64
CA GLN A 70 7.35 3.35 -18.86
C GLN A 70 7.85 2.34 -19.91
N TRP A 71 8.73 1.43 -19.49
CA TRP A 71 9.21 0.36 -20.36
C TRP A 71 8.06 -0.50 -20.89
N THR A 72 7.10 -0.83 -20.02
CA THR A 72 5.90 -1.59 -20.44
C THR A 72 5.11 -0.83 -21.50
N TYR A 73 4.89 0.47 -21.30
CA TYR A 73 4.19 1.31 -22.28
C TYR A 73 4.90 1.32 -23.64
N GLU A 74 6.22 1.45 -23.64
CA GLU A 74 7.02 1.55 -24.87
C GLU A 74 7.17 0.21 -25.59
N ASN A 75 7.16 -0.92 -24.89
CA ASN A 75 7.58 -2.20 -25.46
C ASN A 75 6.47 -3.27 -25.50
N ILE A 76 5.34 -3.11 -24.82
CA ILE A 76 4.36 -4.19 -24.68
C ILE A 76 3.74 -4.64 -26.01
N SER A 77 3.75 -3.80 -27.02
CA SER A 77 3.27 -4.13 -28.37
C SER A 77 4.10 -5.25 -29.01
N TYR A 78 5.39 -5.34 -28.75
CA TYR A 78 6.26 -6.43 -29.22
C TYR A 78 5.90 -7.80 -28.63
N PHE A 79 5.12 -7.81 -27.54
CA PHE A 79 4.62 -9.00 -26.87
C PHE A 79 3.14 -9.25 -27.17
N GLY A 80 2.56 -8.55 -28.15
CA GLY A 80 1.15 -8.67 -28.51
C GLY A 80 0.20 -7.91 -27.58
N GLY A 81 0.71 -7.02 -26.72
CA GLY A 81 -0.08 -6.18 -25.82
C GLY A 81 -0.49 -4.85 -26.44
N ASN A 82 -1.34 -4.12 -25.72
CA ASN A 82 -1.84 -2.81 -26.12
C ASN A 82 -1.36 -1.74 -25.13
N SER A 83 -0.44 -0.87 -25.57
CA SER A 83 0.10 0.23 -24.78
C SER A 83 -0.97 1.27 -24.37
N SER A 84 -2.07 1.38 -25.13
CA SER A 84 -3.20 2.25 -24.80
C SER A 84 -4.14 1.64 -23.75
N ASN A 85 -3.88 0.39 -23.30
CA ASN A 85 -4.72 -0.33 -22.34
C ASN A 85 -3.88 -0.91 -21.19
N ILE A 86 -3.24 -0.03 -20.41
CA ILE A 86 -2.42 -0.45 -19.26
C ILE A 86 -3.19 -0.25 -17.96
N THR A 87 -3.38 -1.36 -17.25
CA THR A 87 -3.87 -1.37 -15.86
C THR A 87 -2.69 -1.57 -14.93
N ILE A 88 -2.56 -0.72 -13.91
CA ILE A 88 -1.65 -0.98 -12.78
C ILE A 88 -2.43 -1.67 -11.67
N GLY A 89 -1.85 -2.74 -11.11
CA GLY A 89 -2.45 -3.47 -10.01
C GLY A 89 -1.42 -3.84 -8.98
N GLY A 90 -1.84 -4.01 -7.75
CA GLY A 90 -0.95 -4.43 -6.69
C GLY A 90 -1.71 -4.90 -5.47
N TYR A 91 -1.03 -5.71 -4.68
CA TYR A 91 -1.54 -6.29 -3.45
C TYR A 91 -0.73 -5.76 -2.27
N SER A 92 -1.39 -5.43 -1.14
CA SER A 92 -0.69 -5.00 0.07
C SER A 92 0.19 -3.75 -0.20
N ALA A 93 1.48 -3.81 0.10
CA ALA A 93 2.43 -2.75 -0.25
C ALA A 93 2.49 -2.46 -1.76
N GLY A 94 2.17 -3.44 -2.62
CA GLY A 94 1.99 -3.22 -4.04
C GLY A 94 0.77 -2.37 -4.36
N SER A 95 -0.34 -2.54 -3.64
CA SER A 95 -1.52 -1.68 -3.71
C SER A 95 -1.19 -0.24 -3.27
N HIS A 96 -0.46 -0.09 -2.17
CA HIS A 96 0.08 1.19 -1.73
C HIS A 96 0.95 1.85 -2.82
N SER A 97 1.82 1.06 -3.46
CA SER A 97 2.61 1.52 -4.61
C SER A 97 1.71 1.96 -5.78
N VAL A 98 0.62 1.23 -6.07
CA VAL A 98 -0.36 1.61 -7.10
C VAL A 98 -0.94 2.99 -6.83
N PHE A 99 -1.30 3.31 -5.59
CA PHE A 99 -1.78 4.64 -5.23
C PHE A 99 -0.76 5.72 -5.60
N TYR A 100 0.52 5.57 -5.22
CA TYR A 100 1.55 6.57 -5.50
C TYR A 100 1.93 6.64 -6.97
N GLN A 101 1.94 5.52 -7.69
CA GLN A 101 2.13 5.51 -9.15
C GLN A 101 0.98 6.22 -9.86
N LEU A 102 -0.27 5.98 -9.42
CA LEU A 102 -1.45 6.67 -9.95
C LEU A 102 -1.38 8.17 -9.65
N ALA A 103 -1.06 8.55 -8.41
CA ALA A 103 -0.93 9.95 -8.02
C ALA A 103 0.16 10.68 -8.83
N TYR A 104 1.29 10.03 -9.07
CA TYR A 104 2.34 10.56 -9.95
C TYR A 104 1.85 10.68 -11.39
N ASP A 105 1.21 9.64 -11.93
CA ASP A 105 0.69 9.63 -13.31
C ASP A 105 -0.39 10.70 -13.52
N LEU A 106 -1.23 10.97 -12.52
CA LEU A 106 -2.22 12.06 -12.56
C LEU A 106 -1.56 13.45 -12.55
N GLY A 107 -0.38 13.58 -11.96
CA GLY A 107 0.38 14.84 -11.90
C GLY A 107 1.15 15.18 -13.18
N VAL A 108 1.41 14.22 -14.07
CA VAL A 108 2.06 14.53 -15.36
C VAL A 108 1.05 15.02 -16.39
N SER A 109 1.54 15.66 -17.46
CA SER A 109 0.69 16.08 -18.59
C SER A 109 0.01 14.89 -19.27
N ASP A 110 -1.18 15.10 -19.86
CA ASP A 110 -2.02 14.02 -20.37
C ASP A 110 -1.34 13.13 -21.43
N HIS A 111 -0.47 13.70 -22.26
CA HIS A 111 0.29 12.95 -23.27
C HIS A 111 1.40 12.05 -22.66
N LYS A 112 1.77 12.24 -21.39
CA LYS A 112 2.72 11.41 -20.65
C LYS A 112 2.03 10.41 -19.70
N SER A 113 0.70 10.45 -19.61
CA SER A 113 -0.07 9.54 -18.77
C SER A 113 -0.14 8.15 -19.40
N ILE A 114 0.15 7.13 -18.61
CA ILE A 114 0.19 5.74 -19.04
C ILE A 114 -0.99 4.95 -18.48
N VAL A 115 -1.39 5.26 -17.25
CA VAL A 115 -2.37 4.47 -16.50
C VAL A 115 -3.78 4.71 -17.03
N LYS A 116 -4.50 3.62 -17.35
CA LYS A 116 -5.91 3.64 -17.74
C LYS A 116 -6.84 3.12 -16.65
N ARG A 117 -6.37 2.22 -15.79
CA ARG A 117 -7.12 1.63 -14.69
C ARG A 117 -6.19 1.28 -13.55
N ALA A 118 -6.74 1.25 -12.34
CA ALA A 118 -6.01 0.85 -11.16
C ALA A 118 -6.74 -0.26 -10.40
N LEU A 119 -5.98 -1.22 -9.85
CA LEU A 119 -6.48 -2.30 -9.02
C LEU A 119 -5.70 -2.30 -7.71
N MET A 120 -6.35 -1.94 -6.63
CA MET A 120 -5.76 -1.81 -5.30
C MET A 120 -6.32 -2.90 -4.37
N LEU A 121 -5.51 -3.91 -4.09
CA LEU A 121 -5.92 -5.08 -3.31
C LEU A 121 -5.38 -4.99 -1.87
N SER A 122 -6.29 -4.94 -0.91
CA SER A 122 -6.00 -4.96 0.54
C SER A 122 -4.94 -3.93 0.96
N ASN A 123 -5.03 -2.71 0.44
CA ASN A 123 -4.34 -1.51 0.93
C ASN A 123 -4.91 -0.26 0.26
N GLY A 124 -4.72 0.89 0.92
CA GLY A 124 -5.16 2.21 0.47
C GLY A 124 -4.00 3.21 0.31
N PRO A 125 -4.30 4.52 0.39
CA PRO A 125 -3.29 5.57 0.27
C PRO A 125 -2.28 5.54 1.42
N GLY A 126 -2.66 4.97 2.57
CA GLY A 126 -1.88 5.06 3.80
C GLY A 126 -1.90 6.47 4.39
N ILE A 127 -1.05 6.69 5.37
CA ILE A 127 -0.76 8.01 5.96
C ILE A 127 0.25 8.72 5.06
N GLN A 128 0.19 10.06 5.00
CA GLN A 128 1.23 10.87 4.32
C GLN A 128 2.62 10.41 4.81
N PRO A 129 3.54 10.02 3.92
CA PRO A 129 4.86 9.55 4.31
C PRO A 129 5.67 10.61 5.07
N LYS A 130 6.63 10.14 5.86
CA LYS A 130 7.58 10.97 6.59
C LYS A 130 8.20 12.05 5.71
N SER A 131 8.56 13.18 6.31
CA SER A 131 9.37 14.20 5.66
C SER A 131 10.82 13.76 5.49
N LEU A 132 11.58 14.50 4.67
CA LEU A 132 13.02 14.30 4.54
C LEU A 132 13.76 14.56 5.86
N ASP A 133 13.22 15.41 6.73
CA ASP A 133 13.79 15.69 8.06
C ASP A 133 13.66 14.51 9.01
N GLU A 134 12.49 13.87 9.01
CA GLU A 134 12.30 12.64 9.79
C GLU A 134 13.13 11.47 9.23
N ALA A 135 13.29 11.42 7.91
CA ALA A 135 14.17 10.44 7.26
C ALA A 135 15.66 10.70 7.56
N GLN A 136 16.07 11.96 7.77
CA GLN A 136 17.43 12.31 8.20
C GLN A 136 17.78 11.63 9.53
N VAL A 137 16.85 11.64 10.50
CA VAL A 137 17.06 10.95 11.79
C VAL A 137 17.27 9.44 11.59
N GLN A 138 16.45 8.81 10.74
CA GLN A 138 16.62 7.39 10.39
C GLN A 138 17.97 7.12 9.74
N PHE A 139 18.39 7.98 8.84
CA PHE A 139 19.69 7.88 8.15
C PHE A 139 20.86 7.99 9.13
N GLU A 140 20.81 8.90 10.09
CA GLU A 140 21.83 9.04 11.14
C GLU A 140 21.88 7.80 12.05
N GLN A 141 20.74 7.24 12.44
CA GLN A 141 20.72 5.97 13.18
C GLN A 141 21.42 4.84 12.40
N LEU A 142 21.19 4.77 11.09
CA LEU A 142 21.88 3.80 10.22
C LEU A 142 23.38 4.04 10.19
N LEU A 143 23.84 5.29 9.99
CA LEU A 143 25.25 5.63 9.94
C LEU A 143 25.97 5.22 11.25
N HIS A 144 25.37 5.50 12.41
CA HIS A 144 25.88 5.04 13.70
C HIS A 144 25.95 3.52 13.79
N ALA A 145 24.91 2.80 13.34
CA ALA A 145 24.88 1.34 13.38
C ALA A 145 25.94 0.65 12.52
N VAL A 146 26.43 1.36 11.46
CA VAL A 146 27.50 0.84 10.58
C VAL A 146 28.84 1.59 10.77
N ASN A 147 29.00 2.35 11.84
CA ASN A 147 30.21 3.09 12.22
C ASN A 147 30.70 4.05 11.11
N ILE A 148 29.78 4.75 10.44
CA ILE A 148 30.11 5.82 9.50
C ILE A 148 29.91 7.17 10.20
N PRO A 149 30.94 8.03 10.28
CA PRO A 149 30.84 9.34 10.91
C PRO A 149 29.77 10.22 10.26
N VAL A 150 28.95 10.87 11.09
CA VAL A 150 27.83 11.73 10.62
C VAL A 150 28.28 13.11 10.13
N ASP A 151 29.51 13.53 10.42
CA ASP A 151 30.12 14.78 9.97
C ASP A 151 30.74 14.73 8.57
N LEU A 152 30.74 13.57 7.94
CA LEU A 152 31.19 13.44 6.55
C LEU A 152 30.18 14.09 5.59
N SER A 153 30.66 14.52 4.42
CA SER A 153 29.74 14.96 3.35
C SER A 153 28.83 13.82 2.90
N ALA A 154 27.60 14.15 2.45
CA ALA A 154 26.62 13.19 1.97
C ALA A 154 27.19 12.20 0.93
N LYS A 155 27.99 12.69 -0.01
CA LYS A 155 28.68 11.86 -1.00
C LYS A 155 29.63 10.84 -0.36
N LYS A 156 30.44 11.26 0.62
CA LYS A 156 31.36 10.34 1.32
C LYS A 156 30.63 9.31 2.15
N LYS A 157 29.50 9.68 2.79
CA LYS A 157 28.62 8.75 3.51
C LYS A 157 28.06 7.71 2.55
N LEU A 158 27.50 8.14 1.43
CA LEU A 158 26.94 7.24 0.42
C LEU A 158 27.98 6.31 -0.18
N ASP A 159 29.19 6.81 -0.48
CA ASP A 159 30.30 6.00 -1.00
C ASP A 159 30.77 4.94 0.01
N ARG A 160 30.76 5.25 1.31
CA ARG A 160 31.05 4.27 2.37
C ARG A 160 29.94 3.22 2.49
N LEU A 161 28.67 3.62 2.48
CA LEU A 161 27.54 2.70 2.48
C LEU A 161 27.59 1.73 1.30
N ARG A 162 27.89 2.21 0.10
CA ARG A 162 28.00 1.40 -1.13
C ARG A 162 29.11 0.34 -1.09
N ARG A 163 30.12 0.51 -0.24
CA ARG A 163 31.20 -0.46 -0.05
C ARG A 163 30.86 -1.57 0.94
N LEU A 164 29.78 -1.40 1.71
CA LEU A 164 29.35 -2.42 2.65
C LEU A 164 28.62 -3.55 1.92
N ARG A 165 28.74 -4.75 2.46
CA ARG A 165 27.97 -5.90 1.96
C ARG A 165 26.48 -5.66 2.21
N ALA A 166 25.63 -6.12 1.29
CA ALA A 166 24.19 -5.97 1.39
C ALA A 166 23.63 -6.55 2.71
N GLU A 167 24.13 -7.72 3.15
CA GLU A 167 23.74 -8.34 4.41
C GLU A 167 24.07 -7.48 5.62
N THR A 168 25.24 -6.79 5.62
CA THR A 168 25.63 -5.87 6.70
C THR A 168 24.63 -4.72 6.81
N LEU A 169 24.23 -4.14 5.67
CA LEU A 169 23.24 -3.06 5.64
C LEU A 169 21.88 -3.54 6.13
N VAL A 170 21.39 -4.69 5.66
CA VAL A 170 20.11 -5.25 6.10
C VAL A 170 20.12 -5.58 7.59
N ASN A 171 21.21 -6.16 8.09
CA ASN A 171 21.34 -6.45 9.52
C ASN A 171 21.35 -5.16 10.36
N ALA A 172 22.04 -4.12 9.90
CA ALA A 172 22.06 -2.81 10.57
C ALA A 172 20.65 -2.21 10.66
N THR A 173 19.83 -2.31 9.60
CA THR A 173 18.45 -1.82 9.64
C THR A 173 17.59 -2.51 10.71
N ASN A 174 17.87 -3.77 11.01
CA ASN A 174 17.12 -4.52 12.04
C ASN A 174 17.45 -4.06 13.48
N GLY A 175 18.61 -3.46 13.70
CA GLY A 175 19.12 -3.03 15.01
C GLY A 175 18.78 -1.59 15.39
N ILE A 176 18.25 -0.78 14.49
CA ILE A 176 17.90 0.62 14.76
C ILE A 176 16.43 0.79 15.14
N GLN A 177 16.11 1.86 15.89
CA GLN A 177 14.74 2.15 16.31
C GLN A 177 13.83 2.39 15.11
N LEU A 178 14.25 3.21 14.16
CA LEU A 178 13.49 3.51 12.93
C LEU A 178 13.79 2.49 11.83
N HIS A 179 13.56 1.22 12.10
CA HIS A 179 13.98 0.08 11.28
C HIS A 179 13.19 -0.15 9.99
N GLN A 180 12.19 0.70 9.67
CA GLN A 180 11.36 0.56 8.48
C GLN A 180 11.74 1.63 7.44
N PHE A 181 12.51 1.25 6.42
CA PHE A 181 12.82 2.11 5.28
C PHE A 181 11.63 2.10 4.31
N ARG A 182 10.89 3.19 4.26
CA ARG A 182 9.71 3.37 3.42
C ARG A 182 9.82 4.65 2.61
N ALA A 183 8.88 4.83 1.67
CA ALA A 183 8.78 6.05 0.90
C ALA A 183 8.69 7.29 1.81
N VAL A 184 9.18 8.42 1.31
CA VAL A 184 9.17 9.72 1.97
C VAL A 184 8.48 10.77 1.11
N THR A 185 7.94 11.80 1.75
CA THR A 185 7.44 12.99 1.06
C THR A 185 8.61 13.83 0.59
N ASP A 186 8.92 13.77 -0.70
CA ASP A 186 10.07 14.42 -1.33
C ASP A 186 9.70 15.65 -2.18
N GLY A 187 8.40 15.89 -2.36
CA GLY A 187 7.90 16.97 -3.21
C GLY A 187 8.00 16.68 -4.73
N ILE A 188 8.62 15.59 -5.13
CA ILE A 188 8.84 15.19 -6.53
C ILE A 188 7.99 13.98 -6.90
N PHE A 189 8.28 12.82 -6.36
CA PHE A 189 7.48 11.61 -6.57
C PHE A 189 6.24 11.63 -5.70
N ILE A 190 6.41 11.96 -4.42
CA ILE A 190 5.33 12.12 -3.46
C ILE A 190 5.22 13.60 -3.08
N ARG A 191 4.19 14.25 -3.61
CA ARG A 191 3.94 15.68 -3.40
C ARG A 191 3.58 15.98 -1.94
N HIS A 192 4.02 17.13 -1.47
CA HIS A 192 3.53 17.67 -0.21
C HIS A 192 2.01 17.85 -0.28
N GLY A 193 1.31 17.44 0.76
CA GLY A 193 -0.15 17.57 0.83
C GLY A 193 -0.94 16.71 -0.15
N LEU A 194 -0.36 15.61 -0.68
CA LEU A 194 -1.05 14.72 -1.63
C LEU A 194 -2.41 14.25 -1.12
N LEU A 195 -2.55 13.96 0.19
CA LEU A 195 -3.85 13.56 0.75
C LEU A 195 -4.88 14.71 0.74
N ASN A 196 -4.45 15.97 0.70
CA ASN A 196 -5.35 17.10 0.55
C ASN A 196 -5.90 17.20 -0.87
N GLU A 197 -5.14 16.80 -1.91
CA GLU A 197 -5.60 16.74 -3.29
C GLU A 197 -6.80 15.78 -3.49
N LEU A 198 -6.93 14.78 -2.63
CA LEU A 198 -8.12 13.92 -2.60
C LEU A 198 -9.36 14.69 -2.12
N SER A 199 -9.18 15.63 -1.20
CA SER A 199 -10.27 16.36 -0.56
C SER A 199 -10.64 17.68 -1.26
N ASP A 200 -9.69 18.31 -1.94
CA ASP A 200 -9.93 19.56 -2.70
C ASP A 200 -10.50 19.32 -4.11
N GLY A 201 -10.52 18.06 -4.53
CA GLY A 201 -11.11 17.62 -5.79
C GLY A 201 -10.15 17.61 -6.99
N SER A 202 -8.92 18.06 -6.85
CA SER A 202 -7.95 18.05 -7.95
C SER A 202 -7.64 16.62 -8.43
N PHE A 203 -7.44 15.68 -7.49
CA PHE A 203 -7.25 14.28 -7.82
C PHE A 203 -8.44 13.68 -8.59
N ALA A 204 -9.67 13.91 -8.10
CA ALA A 204 -10.89 13.44 -8.75
C ALA A 204 -11.09 14.06 -10.14
N GLN A 205 -10.76 15.34 -10.31
CA GLN A 205 -10.83 16.03 -11.59
C GLN A 205 -9.92 15.37 -12.63
N HIS A 206 -8.68 15.04 -12.26
CA HIS A 206 -7.77 14.32 -13.13
C HIS A 206 -8.25 12.91 -13.47
N MET A 207 -8.77 12.16 -12.49
CA MET A 207 -9.35 10.83 -12.73
C MET A 207 -10.51 10.90 -13.73
N LYS A 208 -11.46 11.83 -13.53
CA LYS A 208 -12.62 12.03 -14.41
C LYS A 208 -12.20 12.39 -15.84
N ARG A 209 -11.31 13.38 -15.97
CA ARG A 209 -10.82 13.83 -17.28
C ARG A 209 -10.20 12.68 -18.09
N ARG A 210 -9.48 11.77 -17.43
CA ARG A 210 -8.80 10.64 -18.06
C ARG A 210 -9.61 9.34 -18.08
N GLY A 211 -10.79 9.34 -17.47
CA GLY A 211 -11.65 8.16 -17.37
C GLY A 211 -11.02 7.00 -16.59
N ILE A 212 -10.17 7.29 -15.60
CA ILE A 212 -9.46 6.25 -14.85
C ILE A 212 -10.41 5.61 -13.85
N LYS A 213 -10.66 4.31 -14.02
CA LYS A 213 -11.46 3.50 -13.11
C LYS A 213 -10.58 2.81 -12.07
N LEU A 214 -11.12 2.61 -10.87
CA LEU A 214 -10.45 2.01 -9.72
C LEU A 214 -11.28 0.86 -9.16
N ILE A 215 -10.68 -0.34 -9.02
CA ILE A 215 -11.17 -1.38 -8.11
C ILE A 215 -10.33 -1.31 -6.83
N ILE A 216 -10.98 -1.26 -5.67
CA ILE A 216 -10.33 -1.20 -4.36
C ILE A 216 -11.14 -1.94 -3.31
N GLY A 217 -10.49 -2.56 -2.33
CA GLY A 217 -11.19 -3.20 -1.23
C GLY A 217 -10.30 -4.01 -0.30
N GLU A 218 -10.95 -4.82 0.52
CA GLU A 218 -10.41 -5.37 1.75
C GLU A 218 -10.80 -6.82 2.03
N CYS A 219 -10.00 -7.49 2.87
CA CYS A 219 -10.44 -8.65 3.63
C CYS A 219 -11.05 -8.23 4.98
N SER A 220 -11.99 -9.00 5.50
CA SER A 220 -12.72 -8.64 6.74
C SER A 220 -11.82 -8.64 7.99
N ASN A 221 -10.76 -9.44 8.00
CA ASN A 221 -9.92 -9.71 9.16
C ASN A 221 -8.44 -9.36 8.92
N GLU A 222 -8.15 -8.25 8.25
CA GLU A 222 -6.79 -7.79 7.93
C GLU A 222 -5.85 -7.80 9.15
N HIS A 223 -6.38 -7.47 10.32
CA HIS A 223 -5.64 -7.26 11.58
C HIS A 223 -4.85 -8.46 12.07
N TYR A 224 -5.23 -9.70 11.74
CA TYR A 224 -4.49 -10.88 12.20
C TYR A 224 -3.08 -10.95 11.64
N VAL A 225 -2.92 -10.79 10.33
CA VAL A 225 -1.59 -10.81 9.71
C VAL A 225 -0.78 -9.59 10.10
N TYR A 226 -1.39 -8.40 10.14
CA TYR A 226 -0.72 -7.20 10.59
C TYR A 226 -0.21 -7.31 12.03
N GLY A 227 -0.97 -7.96 12.92
CA GLY A 227 -0.56 -8.23 14.30
C GLY A 227 0.66 -9.16 14.44
N THR A 228 1.04 -9.88 13.38
CA THR A 228 2.26 -10.71 13.37
C THR A 228 3.50 -9.99 12.82
N TRP A 229 3.33 -8.82 12.20
CA TRP A 229 4.43 -8.10 11.55
C TRP A 229 5.23 -7.25 12.55
N ARG A 230 6.28 -7.84 13.13
CA ARG A 230 7.14 -7.15 14.11
C ARG A 230 6.31 -6.38 15.15
N PRO A 231 5.40 -7.04 15.87
CA PRO A 231 4.54 -6.35 16.84
C PRO A 231 5.37 -5.73 17.96
N PRO A 232 4.87 -4.67 18.61
CA PRO A 232 5.55 -4.07 19.74
C PRO A 232 5.55 -5.03 20.93
N GLN A 233 6.51 -4.86 21.83
CA GLN A 233 6.38 -5.37 23.20
C GLN A 233 5.24 -4.66 23.92
N SER A 234 4.79 -5.23 25.04
CA SER A 234 3.70 -4.63 25.82
C SER A 234 4.04 -3.25 26.34
N GLY A 235 3.06 -2.35 26.31
CA GLY A 235 3.17 -1.01 26.88
C GLY A 235 2.99 0.12 25.85
N TYR A 236 2.55 1.27 26.38
CA TYR A 236 2.26 2.46 25.57
C TYR A 236 3.49 2.98 24.81
N SER A 237 4.63 3.09 25.51
CA SER A 237 5.87 3.60 24.91
C SER A 237 6.40 2.67 23.80
N ASN A 238 6.30 1.35 23.98
CA ASN A 238 6.70 0.37 22.99
C ASN A 238 5.79 0.43 21.74
N MET A 239 4.48 0.64 21.95
CA MET A 239 3.55 0.85 20.85
C MET A 239 3.90 2.11 20.07
N LEU A 240 4.14 3.23 20.75
CA LEU A 240 4.54 4.49 20.12
C LEU A 240 5.83 4.32 19.30
N ALA A 241 6.87 3.77 19.91
CA ALA A 241 8.16 3.53 19.23
C ALA A 241 8.00 2.64 17.99
N ARG A 242 7.14 1.62 18.08
CA ARG A 242 6.87 0.73 16.93
C ARG A 242 6.15 1.46 15.79
N LEU A 243 5.18 2.30 16.11
CA LEU A 243 4.46 3.10 15.08
C LEU A 243 5.39 4.14 14.45
N GLN A 244 6.29 4.75 15.22
CA GLN A 244 7.27 5.71 14.72
C GLN A 244 8.27 5.10 13.72
N ALA A 245 8.49 3.80 13.75
CA ALA A 245 9.29 3.14 12.72
C ALA A 245 8.69 3.33 11.31
N ASP A 246 7.35 3.36 11.19
CA ASP A 246 6.63 3.48 9.91
C ASP A 246 6.12 4.89 9.61
N TYR A 247 5.58 5.59 10.60
CA TYR A 247 4.80 6.83 10.41
C TYR A 247 5.49 8.03 11.02
N SER A 248 5.09 9.22 10.59
CA SER A 248 5.57 10.48 11.13
C SER A 248 5.23 10.62 12.62
N TYR A 249 6.05 11.38 13.34
CA TYR A 249 5.83 11.62 14.77
C TYR A 249 4.42 12.17 15.05
N ASN A 250 3.97 13.15 14.28
CA ASN A 250 2.66 13.75 14.45
C ASN A 250 1.52 12.76 14.15
N ALA A 251 1.64 11.94 13.12
CA ALA A 251 0.67 10.88 12.85
C ALA A 251 0.62 9.85 13.99
N CYS A 252 1.77 9.47 14.55
CA CYS A 252 1.81 8.58 15.71
C CYS A 252 1.10 9.18 16.94
N ARG A 253 1.25 10.48 17.20
CA ARG A 253 0.52 11.14 18.29
C ARG A 253 -1.00 11.08 18.07
N VAL A 254 -1.46 11.32 16.87
CA VAL A 254 -2.89 11.19 16.52
C VAL A 254 -3.36 9.75 16.76
N LEU A 255 -2.62 8.76 16.25
CA LEU A 255 -2.97 7.34 16.45
C LEU A 255 -3.03 6.98 17.93
N MET A 256 -2.00 7.34 18.70
CA MET A 256 -1.95 7.03 20.13
C MET A 256 -3.12 7.68 20.89
N SER A 257 -3.49 8.92 20.57
CA SER A 257 -4.64 9.58 21.22
C SER A 257 -5.99 8.95 20.84
N GLN A 258 -6.15 8.46 19.61
CA GLN A 258 -7.40 7.83 19.16
C GLN A 258 -7.58 6.41 19.72
N TYR A 259 -6.50 5.64 19.82
CA TYR A 259 -6.57 4.23 20.23
C TYR A 259 -6.30 4.02 21.71
N PHE A 260 -5.57 4.93 22.38
CA PHE A 260 -5.13 4.81 23.78
C PHE A 260 -5.28 6.15 24.52
N PRO A 261 -6.49 6.72 24.63
CA PRO A 261 -6.69 8.04 25.24
C PRO A 261 -6.17 8.13 26.68
N ASP A 262 -6.27 7.03 27.44
CA ASP A 262 -5.81 6.95 28.83
C ASP A 262 -4.40 6.34 28.97
N SER A 263 -3.65 6.22 27.87
CA SER A 263 -2.34 5.56 27.82
C SER A 263 -2.34 4.11 28.29
N LYS A 264 -3.51 3.47 28.33
CA LYS A 264 -3.72 2.07 28.74
C LYS A 264 -4.27 1.25 27.57
N LEU A 265 -4.08 -0.06 27.64
CA LEU A 265 -4.68 -0.98 26.67
C LEU A 265 -6.21 -1.02 26.89
N PRO A 266 -7.03 -0.59 25.90
CA PRO A 266 -8.48 -0.71 25.99
C PRO A 266 -8.93 -2.17 26.14
N THR A 267 -10.01 -2.42 26.89
CA THR A 267 -10.54 -3.76 27.16
C THR A 267 -11.00 -4.54 25.94
N LYS A 268 -11.32 -3.84 24.85
CA LYS A 268 -11.67 -4.45 23.54
C LYS A 268 -10.51 -5.22 22.90
N TYR A 269 -9.27 -4.96 23.30
CA TYR A 269 -8.10 -5.66 22.77
C TYR A 269 -7.54 -6.65 23.78
N LYS A 270 -7.26 -7.87 23.34
CA LYS A 270 -6.69 -8.94 24.19
C LYS A 270 -5.23 -8.69 24.58
N SER A 271 -4.50 -7.92 23.79
CA SER A 271 -3.07 -7.61 23.98
C SER A 271 -2.66 -6.39 23.17
N TRP A 272 -1.50 -5.82 23.49
CA TRP A 272 -0.87 -4.76 22.71
C TRP A 272 -0.58 -5.20 21.27
N GLN A 273 -0.22 -6.46 21.05
CA GLN A 273 -0.05 -7.05 19.72
C GLN A 273 -1.37 -7.05 18.93
N ALA A 274 -2.47 -7.44 19.56
CA ALA A 274 -3.79 -7.40 18.91
C ALA A 274 -4.19 -5.96 18.57
N ALA A 275 -3.99 -5.01 19.48
CA ALA A 275 -4.24 -3.59 19.24
C ALA A 275 -3.40 -3.07 18.06
N PHE A 276 -2.12 -3.42 18.00
CA PHE A 276 -1.24 -3.09 16.89
C PHE A 276 -1.76 -3.59 15.55
N GLY A 277 -2.21 -4.84 15.49
CA GLY A 277 -2.80 -5.41 14.29
C GLY A 277 -4.01 -4.62 13.80
N HIS A 278 -4.90 -4.20 14.70
CA HIS A 278 -6.04 -3.37 14.38
C HIS A 278 -5.64 -1.98 13.89
N ILE A 279 -4.71 -1.30 14.57
CA ILE A 279 -4.22 0.02 14.14
C ILE A 279 -3.66 -0.08 12.72
N TYR A 280 -2.82 -1.09 12.46
CA TYR A 280 -2.24 -1.29 11.13
C TYR A 280 -3.30 -1.60 10.06
N ALA A 281 -4.25 -2.50 10.35
CA ALA A 281 -5.35 -2.79 9.44
C ALA A 281 -6.15 -1.52 9.09
N ASP A 282 -6.36 -0.67 10.08
CA ASP A 282 -7.12 0.56 9.91
C ASP A 282 -6.38 1.60 9.07
N VAL A 283 -5.08 1.82 9.34
CA VAL A 283 -4.30 2.84 8.62
C VAL A 283 -3.73 2.36 7.29
N GLN A 284 -3.65 1.06 7.07
CA GLN A 284 -3.23 0.52 5.77
C GLN A 284 -4.42 0.27 4.86
N VAL A 285 -5.54 -0.23 5.40
CA VAL A 285 -6.67 -0.72 4.62
C VAL A 285 -7.97 -0.01 5.04
N HIS A 286 -8.57 -0.41 6.17
CA HIS A 286 -9.97 -0.17 6.45
C HIS A 286 -10.38 1.31 6.48
N ALA A 287 -9.71 2.13 7.31
CA ALA A 287 -10.13 3.50 7.52
C ALA A 287 -9.66 4.43 6.41
N LEU A 288 -8.41 4.30 5.98
CA LEU A 288 -7.87 5.24 5.00
C LEU A 288 -8.37 4.96 3.58
N GLU A 289 -8.71 3.71 3.24
CA GLU A 289 -9.46 3.41 2.01
C GLU A 289 -10.81 4.15 2.00
N ARG A 290 -11.59 4.01 3.08
CA ARG A 290 -12.90 4.67 3.20
C ARG A 290 -12.80 6.19 3.12
N GLY A 291 -11.80 6.76 3.77
CA GLY A 291 -11.53 8.20 3.73
C GLY A 291 -11.22 8.69 2.33
N MET A 292 -10.35 7.98 1.61
CA MET A 292 -10.04 8.26 0.21
C MET A 292 -11.28 8.15 -0.68
N VAL A 293 -12.01 7.05 -0.60
CA VAL A 293 -13.23 6.83 -1.40
C VAL A 293 -14.26 7.91 -1.13
N ASN A 294 -14.53 8.25 0.14
CA ASN A 294 -15.45 9.32 0.50
C ASN A 294 -15.03 10.69 -0.07
N SER A 295 -13.73 10.99 -0.04
CA SER A 295 -13.19 12.22 -0.63
C SER A 295 -13.43 12.26 -2.15
N LEU A 296 -13.17 11.15 -2.83
CA LEU A 296 -13.39 11.03 -4.29
C LEU A 296 -14.88 11.06 -4.66
N VAL A 297 -15.77 10.48 -3.85
CA VAL A 297 -17.23 10.55 -4.04
C VAL A 297 -17.72 11.99 -3.89
N LYS A 298 -17.34 12.67 -2.81
CA LYS A 298 -17.71 14.07 -2.56
C LYS A 298 -17.24 15.02 -3.65
N THR A 299 -16.16 14.68 -4.34
CA THR A 299 -15.57 15.48 -5.43
C THR A 299 -16.00 14.98 -6.82
N GLY A 300 -16.98 14.08 -6.88
CA GLY A 300 -17.68 13.67 -8.09
C GLY A 300 -17.00 12.57 -8.92
N ALA A 301 -16.08 11.78 -8.35
CA ALA A 301 -15.45 10.63 -9.01
C ALA A 301 -16.05 9.28 -8.60
N GLY A 302 -17.15 9.24 -7.84
CA GLY A 302 -17.74 8.01 -7.31
C GLY A 302 -18.06 6.96 -8.37
N ALA A 303 -18.58 7.36 -9.54
CA ALA A 303 -18.88 6.44 -10.65
C ALA A 303 -17.66 5.71 -11.23
N LEU A 304 -16.44 6.13 -10.89
CA LEU A 304 -15.20 5.50 -11.35
C LEU A 304 -14.66 4.46 -10.37
N ILE A 305 -15.30 4.28 -9.20
CA ILE A 305 -14.79 3.49 -8.09
C ILE A 305 -15.68 2.27 -7.85
N HIS A 306 -15.05 1.11 -7.80
CA HIS A 306 -15.69 -0.19 -7.56
C HIS A 306 -15.08 -0.80 -6.31
N ARG A 307 -15.88 -0.91 -5.24
CA ARG A 307 -15.40 -1.44 -3.95
C ARG A 307 -15.78 -2.89 -3.75
N TYR A 308 -14.90 -3.62 -3.03
CA TYR A 308 -15.17 -4.99 -2.65
C TYR A 308 -14.82 -5.26 -1.18
N ARG A 309 -15.42 -6.36 -0.68
CA ARG A 309 -15.08 -6.97 0.61
C ARG A 309 -15.06 -8.47 0.50
N ILE A 310 -14.05 -9.09 1.10
CA ILE A 310 -13.92 -10.53 1.15
C ILE A 310 -14.04 -11.00 2.60
N GLU A 311 -15.06 -11.82 2.86
CA GLU A 311 -15.28 -12.54 4.12
C GLU A 311 -15.04 -14.04 3.95
N TRP A 312 -15.00 -14.51 2.71
CA TRP A 312 -14.77 -15.89 2.34
C TRP A 312 -13.26 -16.20 2.22
N ARG A 313 -12.92 -17.46 2.44
CA ARG A 313 -11.56 -17.94 2.40
C ARG A 313 -11.48 -19.27 1.67
N ALA A 314 -10.63 -19.39 0.67
CA ALA A 314 -10.35 -20.63 -0.01
C ALA A 314 -9.61 -21.61 0.92
N LYS A 315 -9.97 -22.87 0.88
CA LYS A 315 -9.38 -23.93 1.72
C LYS A 315 -7.88 -24.13 1.50
N CYS A 316 -7.41 -23.89 0.27
CA CYS A 316 -5.99 -23.98 -0.05
C CYS A 316 -5.11 -23.00 0.75
N VAL A 317 -5.70 -21.92 1.30
CA VAL A 317 -5.01 -20.93 2.14
C VAL A 317 -4.63 -21.50 3.52
N ASP A 318 -5.31 -22.56 3.99
CA ASP A 318 -5.04 -23.19 5.28
C ASP A 318 -3.63 -23.80 5.39
N LYS A 319 -2.97 -24.01 4.25
CA LYS A 319 -1.58 -24.49 4.19
C LYS A 319 -0.56 -23.41 4.63
N ASP A 320 -0.92 -22.12 4.51
CA ASP A 320 0.00 -21.01 4.79
C ASP A 320 -0.39 -20.22 6.04
N MET A 321 -1.66 -20.29 6.42
CA MET A 321 -2.23 -19.37 7.40
C MET A 321 -3.27 -20.11 8.26
N PRO A 322 -3.30 -19.92 9.59
CA PRO A 322 -4.28 -20.57 10.46
C PRO A 322 -5.73 -20.29 10.02
N PRO A 323 -6.60 -21.33 9.98
CA PRO A 323 -8.02 -21.14 9.66
C PRO A 323 -8.74 -20.13 10.56
N SER A 324 -8.30 -20.00 11.81
CA SER A 324 -8.84 -19.03 12.78
C SER A 324 -8.68 -17.57 12.38
N PHE A 325 -7.78 -17.25 11.41
CA PHE A 325 -7.63 -15.90 10.86
C PHE A 325 -8.79 -15.54 9.90
N GLY A 326 -9.53 -16.53 9.40
CA GLY A 326 -10.59 -16.31 8.43
C GLY A 326 -10.09 -15.63 7.15
N ALA A 327 -10.88 -14.76 6.57
CA ALA A 327 -10.46 -13.91 5.44
C ALA A 327 -9.59 -12.77 5.97
N SER A 328 -8.30 -13.02 6.06
CA SER A 328 -7.28 -12.10 6.56
C SER A 328 -6.39 -11.61 5.42
N HIS A 329 -5.51 -10.66 5.73
CA HIS A 329 -4.53 -10.13 4.77
C HIS A 329 -3.77 -11.25 4.05
N ALA A 330 -3.67 -11.21 2.75
CA ALA A 330 -3.10 -12.22 1.86
C ALA A 330 -3.96 -13.46 1.57
N SER A 331 -5.05 -13.70 2.28
CA SER A 331 -5.92 -14.84 1.97
C SER A 331 -6.62 -14.68 0.62
N ASP A 332 -6.88 -13.46 0.21
CA ASP A 332 -7.50 -13.08 -1.06
C ASP A 332 -6.60 -13.27 -2.29
N MET A 333 -5.31 -13.52 -2.11
CA MET A 333 -4.40 -13.89 -3.21
C MET A 333 -4.87 -15.16 -3.94
N ALA A 334 -5.48 -16.11 -3.22
CA ALA A 334 -6.08 -17.30 -3.81
C ALA A 334 -7.29 -16.97 -4.69
N ILE A 335 -7.97 -15.85 -4.45
CA ILE A 335 -9.09 -15.37 -5.25
C ILE A 335 -8.57 -14.65 -6.49
N TRP A 336 -7.79 -13.59 -6.30
CA TRP A 336 -7.32 -12.71 -7.38
C TRP A 336 -6.38 -13.40 -8.36
N PHE A 337 -5.61 -14.40 -7.91
CA PHE A 337 -4.68 -15.17 -8.73
C PHE A 337 -5.09 -16.62 -8.94
N PHE A 338 -6.40 -16.91 -8.81
CA PHE A 338 -7.02 -18.21 -9.08
C PHE A 338 -6.25 -19.39 -8.46
N GLY A 339 -6.14 -19.35 -7.15
CA GLY A 339 -5.38 -20.32 -6.35
C GLY A 339 -3.94 -19.90 -6.06
N ASN A 340 -3.35 -18.95 -6.81
CA ASN A 340 -1.96 -18.52 -6.64
C ASN A 340 -0.96 -19.70 -6.59
N GLY A 341 -1.07 -20.63 -7.54
CA GLY A 341 -0.23 -21.82 -7.62
C GLY A 341 -0.69 -23.00 -6.77
N LYS A 342 -1.80 -22.85 -6.04
CA LYS A 342 -2.47 -23.94 -5.31
C LYS A 342 -3.77 -24.33 -6.00
N GLU A 343 -4.20 -25.54 -5.74
CA GLU A 343 -5.45 -26.03 -6.31
C GLU A 343 -6.64 -25.50 -5.51
N LEU A 344 -7.63 -24.95 -6.25
CA LEU A 344 -8.97 -24.64 -5.75
C LEU A 344 -9.89 -25.84 -6.01
N GLU A 345 -10.77 -26.15 -5.08
CA GLU A 345 -11.85 -27.12 -5.32
C GLU A 345 -12.80 -26.62 -6.42
N GLN A 346 -13.54 -27.51 -7.07
CA GLN A 346 -14.38 -27.13 -8.23
C GLN A 346 -15.46 -26.11 -7.88
N ASN A 347 -16.07 -26.23 -6.71
CA ASN A 347 -17.02 -25.25 -6.20
C ASN A 347 -16.35 -23.90 -5.91
N GLU A 348 -15.13 -23.90 -5.37
CA GLU A 348 -14.34 -22.70 -5.10
C GLU A 348 -13.98 -21.97 -6.39
N LYS A 349 -13.60 -22.71 -7.45
CA LYS A 349 -13.35 -22.13 -8.79
C LYS A 349 -14.57 -21.39 -9.30
N THR A 350 -15.76 -21.98 -9.15
CA THR A 350 -17.03 -21.35 -9.57
C THR A 350 -17.32 -20.08 -8.78
N ILE A 351 -17.13 -20.11 -7.44
CA ILE A 351 -17.32 -18.95 -6.56
C ILE A 351 -16.37 -17.81 -6.98
N VAL A 352 -15.07 -18.11 -7.14
CA VAL A 352 -14.04 -17.10 -7.44
C VAL A 352 -14.27 -16.47 -8.81
N VAL A 353 -14.57 -17.27 -9.83
CA VAL A 353 -14.82 -16.77 -11.19
C VAL A 353 -16.04 -15.85 -11.20
N ARG A 354 -17.19 -16.31 -10.70
CA ARG A 354 -18.43 -15.54 -10.69
C ARG A 354 -18.31 -14.26 -9.85
N SER A 355 -17.65 -14.36 -8.69
CA SER A 355 -17.60 -13.23 -7.77
C SER A 355 -16.65 -12.13 -8.22
N PHE A 356 -15.49 -12.46 -8.80
CA PHE A 356 -14.46 -11.47 -9.06
C PHE A 356 -13.76 -11.59 -10.41
N LEU A 357 -13.43 -12.79 -10.90
CA LEU A 357 -12.55 -12.89 -12.08
C LEU A 357 -13.27 -12.60 -13.39
N GLU A 358 -14.57 -12.85 -13.48
CA GLU A 358 -15.38 -12.48 -14.64
C GLU A 358 -15.52 -10.95 -14.74
N PRO A 359 -15.96 -10.21 -13.69
CA PRO A 359 -15.93 -8.76 -13.71
C PRO A 359 -14.53 -8.18 -13.92
N LEU A 360 -13.49 -8.77 -13.31
CA LEU A 360 -12.11 -8.34 -13.52
C LEU A 360 -11.69 -8.48 -14.98
N SER A 361 -12.11 -9.54 -15.68
CA SER A 361 -11.81 -9.72 -17.11
C SER A 361 -12.34 -8.55 -17.94
N HIS A 362 -13.58 -8.12 -17.73
CA HIS A 362 -14.18 -6.96 -18.38
C HIS A 362 -13.47 -5.66 -18.00
N PHE A 363 -13.17 -5.48 -16.71
CA PHE A 363 -12.41 -4.32 -16.24
C PHE A 363 -11.05 -4.19 -16.94
N LEU A 364 -10.27 -5.28 -17.03
CA LEU A 364 -8.95 -5.27 -17.65
C LEU A 364 -9.00 -4.98 -19.16
N LYS A 365 -10.06 -5.39 -19.86
CA LYS A 365 -10.27 -5.07 -21.26
C LYS A 365 -10.74 -3.63 -21.49
N GLY A 366 -11.29 -2.98 -20.45
CA GLY A 366 -11.91 -1.66 -20.56
C GLY A 366 -13.33 -1.72 -21.06
N GLU A 367 -13.94 -2.87 -20.97
CA GLU A 367 -15.35 -3.13 -21.28
C GLU A 367 -16.25 -2.67 -20.13
N GLU A 368 -17.55 -2.61 -20.39
CA GLU A 368 -18.55 -2.41 -19.35
C GLU A 368 -18.53 -3.59 -18.38
N MET A 369 -18.54 -3.30 -17.09
CA MET A 369 -18.39 -4.31 -16.03
C MET A 369 -19.62 -4.26 -15.11
N GLU A 370 -20.28 -5.38 -14.96
CA GLU A 370 -21.35 -5.53 -13.98
C GLU A 370 -20.74 -5.79 -12.57
N TRP A 371 -20.51 -4.70 -11.83
CA TRP A 371 -20.01 -4.81 -10.45
C TRP A 371 -21.13 -5.02 -9.43
N GLY A 372 -22.34 -4.58 -9.75
CA GLY A 372 -23.56 -4.74 -8.95
C GLY A 372 -23.79 -3.63 -7.92
N THR A 373 -22.79 -2.83 -7.56
CA THR A 373 -22.98 -1.67 -6.67
C THR A 373 -23.60 -0.51 -7.44
N GLN A 374 -24.51 0.24 -6.80
CA GLN A 374 -25.12 1.44 -7.38
C GLN A 374 -24.25 2.69 -7.18
N ASP A 375 -23.47 2.71 -6.11
CA ASP A 375 -22.52 3.76 -5.81
C ASP A 375 -21.26 3.21 -5.10
N ALA A 376 -20.25 4.08 -4.92
CA ALA A 376 -18.99 3.72 -4.32
C ALA A 376 -19.02 3.58 -2.79
N MET A 377 -20.14 3.83 -2.13
CA MET A 377 -20.29 3.60 -0.69
C MET A 377 -20.75 2.17 -0.40
N GLN A 378 -21.29 1.49 -1.40
CA GLN A 378 -21.62 0.07 -1.33
C GLN A 378 -20.41 -0.83 -1.58
N LEU A 379 -20.47 -2.04 -1.06
CA LEU A 379 -19.46 -3.08 -1.16
C LEU A 379 -20.01 -4.30 -1.88
N ARG A 380 -19.26 -4.76 -2.91
CA ARG A 380 -19.45 -6.10 -3.45
C ARG A 380 -18.80 -7.09 -2.49
N THR A 381 -19.61 -7.79 -1.70
CA THR A 381 -19.15 -8.63 -0.59
C THR A 381 -19.25 -10.12 -0.93
N LEU A 382 -18.13 -10.83 -0.89
CA LEU A 382 -18.13 -12.29 -0.90
C LEU A 382 -18.24 -12.79 0.54
N LYS A 383 -19.40 -13.30 0.88
CA LYS A 383 -19.78 -13.75 2.24
C LYS A 383 -19.06 -15.06 2.62
N LYS A 384 -18.97 -15.34 3.91
CA LYS A 384 -18.31 -16.54 4.46
C LYS A 384 -18.79 -17.86 3.88
N ASP A 385 -20.06 -17.92 3.48
CA ASP A 385 -20.69 -19.10 2.87
C ASP A 385 -20.46 -19.23 1.36
N GLY A 386 -19.70 -18.28 0.75
CA GLY A 386 -19.44 -18.25 -0.68
C GLY A 386 -20.52 -17.55 -1.50
N THR A 387 -21.55 -16.97 -0.89
CA THR A 387 -22.54 -16.15 -1.58
C THR A 387 -22.02 -14.74 -1.83
N LEU A 388 -22.52 -14.12 -2.90
CA LEU A 388 -22.22 -12.74 -3.25
C LEU A 388 -23.38 -11.84 -2.86
N SER A 389 -23.10 -10.74 -2.15
CA SER A 389 -24.09 -9.72 -1.81
C SER A 389 -23.54 -8.31 -2.09
N ILE A 390 -24.47 -7.38 -2.30
CA ILE A 390 -24.17 -5.94 -2.30
C ILE A 390 -24.63 -5.38 -0.96
N GLU A 391 -23.72 -4.74 -0.25
CA GLU A 391 -23.97 -4.29 1.12
C GLU A 391 -23.60 -2.83 1.30
N GLU A 392 -24.36 -2.12 2.16
CA GLU A 392 -23.96 -0.79 2.63
C GLU A 392 -22.76 -0.92 3.58
N ASP A 393 -21.81 -0.01 3.43
CA ASP A 393 -20.64 0.02 4.33
C ASP A 393 -21.02 0.65 5.68
N THR A 394 -21.00 -0.14 6.72
CA THR A 394 -21.40 0.27 8.08
C THR A 394 -20.26 0.83 8.93
N ARG A 395 -19.01 0.88 8.41
CA ARG A 395 -17.82 1.32 9.17
C ARG A 395 -17.39 2.74 8.84
N LEU A 396 -18.30 3.59 8.40
CA LEU A 396 -17.97 4.87 7.78
C LEU A 396 -17.61 5.96 8.81
N GLU A 397 -18.41 6.11 9.86
CA GLU A 397 -18.26 7.24 10.80
C GLU A 397 -16.86 7.28 11.45
N TRP A 398 -16.45 6.15 12.02
CA TRP A 398 -15.13 6.05 12.64
C TRP A 398 -13.99 6.20 11.63
N ALA A 399 -14.14 5.60 10.44
CA ALA A 399 -13.13 5.69 9.40
C ALA A 399 -12.93 7.14 8.92
N PHE A 400 -14.02 7.89 8.76
CA PHE A 400 -13.95 9.30 8.36
C PHE A 400 -13.33 10.17 9.45
N LYS A 401 -13.64 9.91 10.71
CA LYS A 401 -13.01 10.59 11.84
C LYS A 401 -11.50 10.38 11.86
N LEU A 402 -11.04 9.14 11.67
CA LEU A 402 -9.61 8.82 11.64
C LEU A 402 -8.94 9.43 10.40
N TRP A 403 -9.57 9.34 9.23
CA TRP A 403 -9.10 9.98 8.00
C TRP A 403 -8.90 11.49 8.17
N ASP A 404 -9.93 12.18 8.67
CA ASP A 404 -9.88 13.63 8.86
C ASP A 404 -8.83 14.08 9.88
N ALA A 405 -8.54 13.26 10.87
CA ALA A 405 -7.48 13.53 11.82
C ALA A 405 -6.09 13.33 11.20
N LEU A 406 -5.90 12.28 10.41
CA LEU A 406 -4.58 11.92 9.85
C LEU A 406 -4.20 12.73 8.61
N ARG A 407 -5.15 13.07 7.71
CA ARG A 407 -4.85 13.86 6.52
C ARG A 407 -4.45 15.30 6.81
N LYS A 408 -4.82 15.82 7.98
CA LYS A 408 -4.47 17.18 8.45
C LYS A 408 -3.11 17.22 9.16
N VAL A 409 -2.46 16.09 9.34
CA VAL A 409 -1.15 16.05 9.97
C VAL A 409 -0.15 16.74 9.07
N ASP A 410 0.40 17.83 9.57
CA ASP A 410 1.48 18.53 8.89
C ASP A 410 2.77 17.73 8.99
N THR A 411 3.32 17.39 7.85
CA THR A 411 4.62 16.70 7.74
C THR A 411 5.77 17.67 7.47
N THR A 412 5.47 18.97 7.29
CA THR A 412 6.48 19.99 6.95
C THR A 412 7.10 20.66 8.18
N SER A 413 6.46 20.57 9.34
CA SER A 413 6.95 21.17 10.59
C SER A 413 7.19 20.15 11.67
N THR A 414 8.42 19.71 11.82
CA THR A 414 8.87 19.09 13.07
C THR A 414 10.24 19.60 13.44
N ILE A 415 10.25 20.64 14.26
CA ILE A 415 11.37 20.85 15.17
C ILE A 415 11.31 19.64 16.09
N PHE A 416 12.19 18.67 15.89
CA PHE A 416 12.48 17.66 16.90
C PHE A 416 13.10 18.41 18.07
N GLU A 417 12.31 18.80 19.06
CA GLU A 417 12.85 18.92 20.40
C GLU A 417 13.43 17.54 20.74
N SER A 418 14.75 17.47 20.69
CA SER A 418 15.51 16.32 21.15
C SER A 418 15.08 16.04 22.59
N ALA A 419 14.12 15.15 22.77
CA ALA A 419 13.93 14.51 24.04
C ALA A 419 15.25 13.81 24.35
N LYS A 420 16.02 14.38 25.24
CA LYS A 420 17.14 13.72 25.89
C LYS A 420 16.60 12.43 26.47
N LEU A 421 16.93 11.31 25.83
CA LEU A 421 16.87 9.97 26.39
C LEU A 421 18.13 9.71 27.18
#